data_f11fabf498b4def7c248328db643d2d2
#
_entry.id   f11fabf498b4def7c248328db643d2d2
#
_cell.length_a   1.000
_cell.length_b   1.000
_cell.length_c   1.000
_cell.angle_alpha   90.00
_cell.angle_beta   90.00
_cell.angle_gamma   90.00
#
_symmetry.space_group_name_H-M   'P 1'
#
loop_
_entity.id
_entity.type
_entity.pdbx_description
1 polymer ?
#
loop_
_entity_poly.entity_id
_entity_poly.type
_entity_poly.pdbx_seq_one_letter_code
_entity_poly.pdbx_strand_id
1 'polypeptide(L)'
;FSSRRRHTRLLTVTGVQTCALPISGEAYFREIESNVVLDLLETASGVISLGGGSILDQKVCAKIRELKEGNLVVFLDVSLNQASSRIGLNRDRPLLLNNPRAQWMNLMERRRPIYDSLASCTILTDNMKPNEVAEQILERIKHD
;
A
#
# COMPACT_ATOMS: atom_id res chain seq x y z
N PHE A 1 22.14 -12.27 -28.19
CA PHE A 1 21.65 -11.33 -27.17
C PHE A 1 20.29 -11.80 -26.71
N SER A 2 20.23 -12.54 -25.60
CA SER A 2 18.99 -13.03 -24.99
C SER A 2 18.54 -12.04 -23.94
N SER A 3 17.55 -11.22 -24.27
CA SER A 3 16.83 -10.36 -23.32
C SER A 3 15.96 -11.24 -22.42
N ARG A 4 16.41 -11.54 -21.22
CA ARG A 4 15.56 -12.13 -20.18
C ARG A 4 14.56 -11.06 -19.74
N ARG A 5 13.34 -11.11 -20.22
CA ARG A 5 12.21 -10.37 -19.64
C ARG A 5 12.01 -10.85 -18.21
N ARG A 6 12.40 -10.04 -17.24
CA ARG A 6 12.03 -10.27 -15.84
C ARG A 6 10.53 -10.06 -15.73
N HIS A 7 9.81 -11.13 -15.46
CA HIS A 7 8.38 -11.04 -15.18
C HIS A 7 8.22 -10.44 -13.77
N THR A 8 7.89 -9.17 -13.72
CA THR A 8 7.47 -8.52 -12.48
C THR A 8 6.15 -9.14 -12.03
N ARG A 9 6.16 -10.00 -11.02
CA ARG A 9 4.93 -10.49 -10.41
C ARG A 9 4.40 -9.44 -9.48
N LEU A 10 3.22 -8.88 -9.78
CA LEU A 10 2.44 -8.09 -8.85
C LEU A 10 1.77 -9.06 -7.87
N LEU A 11 2.23 -9.09 -6.63
CA LEU A 11 1.64 -9.89 -5.57
C LEU A 11 0.64 -9.03 -4.79
N THR A 12 -0.65 -9.37 -4.88
CA THR A 12 -1.70 -8.70 -4.12
C THR A 12 -2.23 -9.61 -3.01
N VAL A 13 -2.27 -9.11 -1.79
CA VAL A 13 -2.79 -9.83 -0.60
C VAL A 13 -4.33 -9.75 -0.50
N THR A 14 -5.01 -9.23 -1.51
CA THR A 14 -6.44 -8.89 -1.48
C THR A 14 -7.35 -10.11 -1.25
N GLY A 15 -6.96 -11.32 -1.68
CA GLY A 15 -7.76 -12.53 -1.52
C GLY A 15 -7.93 -13.00 -0.07
N VAL A 16 -6.96 -12.72 0.80
CA VAL A 16 -7.00 -13.12 2.22
C VAL A 16 -8.05 -12.30 2.99
N GLN A 17 -8.22 -11.02 2.64
CA GLN A 17 -9.15 -10.12 3.31
C GLN A 17 -10.62 -10.58 3.16
N THR A 18 -10.99 -11.13 2.01
CA THR A 18 -12.36 -11.56 1.73
C THR A 18 -12.76 -12.82 2.51
N CYS A 19 -11.81 -13.69 2.82
CA CYS A 19 -12.06 -14.97 3.47
C CYS A 19 -11.81 -14.96 4.99
N ALA A 20 -10.78 -14.24 5.46
CA ALA A 20 -10.35 -14.30 6.87
C ALA A 20 -11.21 -13.42 7.80
N LEU A 21 -11.61 -12.22 7.37
CA LEU A 21 -12.38 -11.30 8.21
C LEU A 21 -13.75 -11.83 8.66
N PRO A 22 -14.56 -12.48 7.81
CA PRO A 22 -15.85 -13.02 8.22
C PRO A 22 -15.74 -14.23 9.15
N ILE A 23 -14.65 -14.99 9.09
CA ILE A 23 -14.50 -16.28 9.78
C ILE A 23 -13.73 -16.17 11.10
N SER A 24 -12.65 -15.40 11.13
CA SER A 24 -11.68 -15.41 12.24
C SER A 24 -11.41 -14.03 12.85
N GLY A 25 -12.02 -12.97 12.31
CA GLY A 25 -11.89 -11.61 12.82
C GLY A 25 -10.66 -10.84 12.34
N GLU A 26 -10.64 -9.54 12.66
CA GLU A 26 -9.60 -8.62 12.17
C GLU A 26 -8.20 -8.94 12.73
N ALA A 27 -8.09 -9.36 13.99
CA ALA A 27 -6.81 -9.68 14.62
C ALA A 27 -6.09 -10.83 13.89
N TYR A 28 -6.80 -11.91 13.59
CA TYR A 28 -6.27 -13.03 12.83
C TYR A 28 -5.85 -12.64 11.42
N PHE A 29 -6.66 -11.82 10.76
CA PHE A 29 -6.29 -11.28 9.46
C PHE A 29 -4.99 -10.48 9.51
N ARG A 30 -4.82 -9.60 10.52
CA ARG A 30 -3.61 -8.78 10.68
C ARG A 30 -2.36 -9.61 10.95
N GLU A 31 -2.49 -10.70 11.70
CA GLU A 31 -1.38 -11.63 11.93
C GLU A 31 -0.92 -12.30 10.63
N ILE A 32 -1.86 -12.80 9.82
CA ILE A 32 -1.54 -13.40 8.51
C ILE A 32 -0.96 -12.35 7.57
N GLU A 33 -1.58 -11.17 7.47
CA GLU A 33 -1.11 -10.07 6.63
C GLU A 33 0.34 -9.70 6.97
N SER A 34 0.65 -9.53 8.26
CA SER A 34 1.99 -9.22 8.74
C SER A 34 3.01 -10.29 8.35
N ASN A 35 2.70 -11.56 8.60
CA ASN A 35 3.61 -12.67 8.29
C ASN A 35 3.88 -12.76 6.77
N VAL A 36 2.84 -12.63 5.95
CA VAL A 36 2.97 -12.64 4.48
C VAL A 36 3.79 -11.44 3.99
N VAL A 37 3.55 -10.26 4.53
CA VAL A 37 4.30 -9.05 4.15
C VAL A 37 5.76 -9.17 4.53
N LEU A 38 6.10 -9.67 5.72
CA LEU A 38 7.47 -9.90 6.16
C LEU A 38 8.20 -10.89 5.25
N ASP A 39 7.56 -12.01 4.90
CA ASP A 39 8.11 -13.00 3.97
C ASP A 39 8.36 -12.38 2.59
N LEU A 40 7.41 -11.60 2.06
CA LEU A 40 7.56 -10.92 0.78
C LEU A 40 8.68 -9.88 0.81
N LEU A 41 8.85 -9.13 1.88
CA LEU A 41 9.92 -8.15 2.02
C LEU A 41 11.30 -8.80 2.08
N GLU A 42 11.40 -10.07 2.49
CA GLU A 42 12.66 -10.82 2.54
C GLU A 42 12.98 -11.57 1.24
N THR A 43 11.96 -12.09 0.57
CA THR A 43 12.16 -13.05 -0.52
C THR A 43 11.82 -12.51 -1.90
N ALA A 44 10.95 -11.51 -2.00
CA ALA A 44 10.47 -11.04 -3.28
C ALA A 44 11.43 -10.03 -3.93
N SER A 45 11.45 -10.03 -5.26
CA SER A 45 12.10 -9.00 -6.07
C SER A 45 11.10 -8.32 -6.98
N GLY A 46 11.25 -7.02 -7.21
CA GLY A 46 10.40 -6.23 -8.07
C GLY A 46 9.52 -5.26 -7.28
N VAL A 47 8.25 -5.11 -7.66
CA VAL A 47 7.32 -4.15 -7.04
C VAL A 47 6.40 -4.87 -6.06
N ILE A 48 6.38 -4.44 -4.81
CA ILE A 48 5.48 -4.92 -3.77
C ILE A 48 4.44 -3.83 -3.50
N SER A 49 3.16 -4.14 -3.67
CA SER A 49 2.05 -3.24 -3.32
C SER A 49 1.48 -3.64 -1.96
N LEU A 50 1.67 -2.79 -0.97
CA LEU A 50 1.19 -3.03 0.39
C LEU A 50 -0.24 -2.53 0.60
N GLY A 51 -1.01 -3.24 1.42
CA GLY A 51 -2.27 -2.74 1.94
C GLY A 51 -2.04 -1.55 2.89
N GLY A 52 -2.92 -0.55 2.85
CA GLY A 52 -2.78 0.64 3.71
C GLY A 52 -2.83 0.36 5.21
N GLY A 53 -3.22 -0.84 5.64
CA GLY A 53 -3.20 -1.27 7.04
C GLY A 53 -1.94 -2.04 7.43
N SER A 54 -1.17 -2.54 6.48
CA SER A 54 0.01 -3.40 6.74
C SER A 54 1.07 -2.70 7.57
N ILE A 55 1.18 -1.37 7.44
CA ILE A 55 2.13 -0.54 8.21
C ILE A 55 1.72 -0.30 9.67
N LEU A 56 0.59 -0.82 10.12
CA LEU A 56 0.20 -0.73 11.53
C LEU A 56 0.96 -1.75 12.39
N ASP A 57 1.53 -2.77 11.79
CA ASP A 57 2.42 -3.72 12.45
C ASP A 57 3.83 -3.14 12.59
N GLN A 58 4.35 -3.13 13.83
CA GLN A 58 5.66 -2.56 14.12
C GLN A 58 6.81 -3.36 13.49
N LYS A 59 6.67 -4.68 13.33
CA LYS A 59 7.69 -5.53 12.70
C LYS A 59 7.79 -5.20 11.22
N VAL A 60 6.65 -5.03 10.55
CA VAL A 60 6.59 -4.59 9.15
C VAL A 60 7.23 -3.22 8.99
N CYS A 61 6.91 -2.26 9.85
CA CYS A 61 7.54 -0.94 9.83
C CYS A 61 9.05 -0.99 10.02
N ALA A 62 9.53 -1.80 10.97
CA ALA A 62 10.97 -1.97 11.22
C ALA A 62 11.67 -2.56 10.00
N LYS A 63 11.07 -3.59 9.38
CA LYS A 63 11.63 -4.22 8.18
C LYS A 63 11.67 -3.28 6.99
N ILE A 64 10.63 -2.47 6.77
CA ILE A 64 10.63 -1.47 5.69
C ILE A 64 11.74 -0.42 5.91
N ARG A 65 11.96 0.03 7.16
CA ARG A 65 13.05 0.98 7.47
C ARG A 65 14.43 0.38 7.20
N GLU A 66 14.65 -0.89 7.57
CA GLU A 66 15.87 -1.63 7.29
C GLU A 66 16.15 -1.70 5.78
N LEU A 67 15.12 -2.01 5.00
CA LEU A 67 15.23 -2.20 3.57
C LEU A 67 15.28 -0.89 2.76
N LYS A 68 14.99 0.25 3.38
CA LYS A 68 14.96 1.57 2.72
C LYS A 68 16.30 1.95 2.10
N GLU A 69 17.41 1.46 2.64
CA GLU A 69 18.72 1.58 2.03
C GLU A 69 18.82 0.57 0.86
N GLY A 70 18.60 1.03 -0.36
CA GLY A 70 18.67 0.22 -1.59
C GLY A 70 17.32 -0.15 -2.19
N ASN A 71 16.20 0.33 -1.59
CA ASN A 71 14.86 0.15 -2.13
C ASN A 71 14.06 1.47 -2.07
N LEU A 72 13.33 1.76 -3.14
CA LEU A 72 12.46 2.92 -3.20
C LEU A 72 11.12 2.60 -2.51
N VAL A 73 10.83 3.28 -1.41
CA VAL A 73 9.53 3.20 -0.73
C VAL A 73 8.68 4.40 -1.14
N VAL A 74 7.60 4.14 -1.87
CA VAL A 74 6.74 5.19 -2.42
C VAL A 74 5.43 5.26 -1.65
N PHE A 75 5.10 6.42 -1.12
CA PHE A 75 3.77 6.72 -0.62
C PHE A 75 2.92 7.35 -1.73
N LEU A 76 1.89 6.64 -2.16
CA LEU A 76 0.90 7.16 -3.10
C LEU A 76 -0.17 7.91 -2.30
N ASP A 77 -0.06 9.21 -2.26
CA ASP A 77 -1.00 10.08 -1.56
C ASP A 77 -2.19 10.46 -2.44
N VAL A 78 -3.30 10.80 -1.80
CA VAL A 78 -4.52 11.25 -2.46
C VAL A 78 -5.23 12.27 -1.59
N SER A 79 -5.75 13.35 -2.19
CA SER A 79 -6.55 14.33 -1.45
C SER A 79 -7.89 13.75 -1.00
N LEU A 80 -8.45 14.35 0.06
CA LEU A 80 -9.77 13.97 0.58
C LEU A 80 -10.87 14.03 -0.49
N ASN A 81 -10.83 15.02 -1.37
CA ASN A 81 -11.83 15.20 -2.42
C ASN A 81 -11.77 14.04 -3.42
N GLN A 82 -10.58 13.67 -3.87
CA GLN A 82 -10.37 12.56 -4.80
C GLN A 82 -10.63 11.21 -4.13
N ALA A 83 -10.21 11.03 -2.88
CA ALA A 83 -10.51 9.82 -2.12
C ALA A 83 -12.01 9.62 -1.97
N SER A 84 -12.77 10.66 -1.62
CA SER A 84 -14.22 10.60 -1.46
C SER A 84 -14.92 10.21 -2.76
N SER A 85 -14.49 10.76 -3.91
CA SER A 85 -15.06 10.42 -5.22
C SER A 85 -14.77 8.96 -5.60
N ARG A 86 -13.55 8.48 -5.35
CA ARG A 86 -13.15 7.09 -5.64
C ARG A 86 -13.86 6.07 -4.74
N ILE A 87 -14.09 6.41 -3.46
CA ILE A 87 -14.78 5.53 -2.49
C ILE A 87 -16.28 5.49 -2.77
N GLY A 88 -16.90 6.60 -3.16
CA GLY A 88 -18.32 6.68 -3.47
C GLY A 88 -18.74 5.82 -4.67
N LEU A 89 -17.81 5.48 -5.55
CA LEU A 89 -18.03 4.59 -6.70
C LEU A 89 -17.84 3.10 -6.36
N ASN A 90 -17.25 2.77 -5.22
CA ASN A 90 -16.90 1.39 -4.85
C ASN A 90 -17.75 0.92 -3.67
N ARG A 91 -18.93 0.35 -3.96
CA ARG A 91 -19.86 -0.22 -2.97
C ARG A 91 -19.31 -1.41 -2.17
N ASP A 92 -18.14 -1.93 -2.53
CA ASP A 92 -17.54 -3.13 -1.94
C ASP A 92 -16.66 -2.89 -0.70
N ARG A 93 -16.69 -1.68 -0.12
CA ARG A 93 -15.97 -1.37 1.13
C ARG A 93 -16.92 -1.14 2.30
N PRO A 94 -17.37 -2.22 3.00
CA PRO A 94 -18.37 -2.14 4.07
C PRO A 94 -17.95 -1.29 5.28
N LEU A 95 -16.64 -1.11 5.50
CA LEU A 95 -16.12 -0.30 6.62
C LEU A 95 -16.37 1.22 6.48
N LEU A 96 -16.89 1.70 5.34
CA LEU A 96 -17.07 3.12 5.06
C LEU A 96 -18.56 3.51 4.86
N LEU A 97 -19.51 2.65 5.27
CA LEU A 97 -20.94 2.83 4.98
C LEU A 97 -21.58 4.04 5.69
N ASN A 98 -21.06 4.43 6.86
CA ASN A 98 -21.58 5.57 7.64
C ASN A 98 -20.56 6.72 7.64
N ASN A 99 -20.75 7.73 6.79
CA ASN A 99 -19.86 8.89 6.66
C ASN A 99 -18.43 8.54 6.19
N PRO A 100 -18.24 8.15 4.92
CA PRO A 100 -16.95 7.74 4.35
C PRO A 100 -15.85 8.80 4.49
N ARG A 101 -16.26 10.08 4.42
CA ARG A 101 -15.34 11.23 4.53
C ARG A 101 -14.71 11.33 5.91
N ALA A 102 -15.51 11.26 6.97
CA ALA A 102 -15.02 11.34 8.34
C ALA A 102 -14.13 10.12 8.68
N GLN A 103 -14.52 8.95 8.23
CA GLN A 103 -13.72 7.72 8.44
C GLN A 103 -12.38 7.79 7.72
N TRP A 104 -12.36 8.28 6.48
CA TRP A 104 -11.12 8.48 5.75
C TRP A 104 -10.20 9.48 6.46
N MET A 105 -10.75 10.61 6.93
CA MET A 105 -9.98 11.60 7.68
C MET A 105 -9.35 11.00 8.94
N ASN A 106 -10.13 10.29 9.75
CA ASN A 106 -9.65 9.62 10.97
C ASN A 106 -8.56 8.57 10.67
N LEU A 107 -8.71 7.83 9.59
CA LEU A 107 -7.69 6.87 9.16
C LEU A 107 -6.40 7.57 8.74
N MET A 108 -6.49 8.64 7.95
CA MET A 108 -5.33 9.37 7.47
C MET A 108 -4.62 10.14 8.61
N GLU A 109 -5.35 10.73 9.54
CA GLU A 109 -4.77 11.40 10.71
C GLU A 109 -3.84 10.47 11.50
N ARG A 110 -4.26 9.21 11.69
CA ARG A 110 -3.48 8.20 12.41
C ARG A 110 -2.34 7.59 11.60
N ARG A 111 -2.53 7.41 10.30
CA ARG A 111 -1.62 6.64 9.45
C ARG A 111 -0.62 7.49 8.68
N ARG A 112 -0.99 8.72 8.35
CA ARG A 112 -0.11 9.63 7.58
C ARG A 112 1.28 9.81 8.22
N PRO A 113 1.42 10.04 9.53
CA PRO A 113 2.74 10.17 10.15
C PRO A 113 3.60 8.92 9.95
N ILE A 114 2.97 7.72 9.94
CA ILE A 114 3.68 6.47 9.71
C ILE A 114 4.09 6.37 8.23
N TYR A 115 3.18 6.65 7.29
CA TYR A 115 3.51 6.65 5.86
C TYR A 115 4.66 7.60 5.54
N ASP A 116 4.60 8.84 6.04
CA ASP A 116 5.62 9.86 5.81
C ASP A 116 6.98 9.44 6.39
N SER A 117 7.00 8.76 7.54
CA SER A 117 8.23 8.26 8.15
C SER A 117 8.87 7.10 7.36
N LEU A 118 8.08 6.30 6.68
CA LEU A 118 8.54 5.13 5.93
C LEU A 118 8.90 5.47 4.49
N ALA A 119 8.21 6.42 3.88
CA ALA A 119 8.39 6.76 2.47
C ALA A 119 9.77 7.34 2.17
N SER A 120 10.36 6.95 1.05
CA SER A 120 11.49 7.64 0.42
C SER A 120 11.00 8.84 -0.39
N CYS A 121 9.84 8.69 -1.03
CA CYS A 121 9.17 9.79 -1.72
C CYS A 121 7.65 9.64 -1.64
N THR A 122 6.96 10.78 -1.79
CA THR A 122 5.49 10.84 -1.85
C THR A 122 5.07 11.34 -3.22
N ILE A 123 4.09 10.66 -3.83
CA ILE A 123 3.48 11.05 -5.11
C ILE A 123 2.01 11.33 -4.87
N LEU A 124 1.58 12.57 -5.11
CA LEU A 124 0.17 12.95 -5.08
C LEU A 124 -0.51 12.45 -6.37
N THR A 125 -1.46 11.54 -6.22
CA THR A 125 -2.12 10.86 -7.36
C THR A 125 -3.41 11.53 -7.83
N ASP A 126 -3.68 12.75 -7.38
CA ASP A 126 -4.87 13.50 -7.74
C ASP A 126 -4.91 13.75 -9.26
N ASN A 127 -6.07 13.43 -9.86
CA ASN A 127 -6.31 13.59 -11.31
C ASN A 127 -5.32 12.85 -12.22
N MET A 128 -4.49 11.98 -11.69
CA MET A 128 -3.54 11.19 -12.48
C MET A 128 -4.13 9.83 -12.86
N LYS A 129 -3.81 9.41 -14.07
CA LYS A 129 -4.04 8.02 -14.52
C LYS A 129 -2.97 7.09 -13.96
N PRO A 130 -3.27 5.79 -13.80
CA PRO A 130 -2.29 4.83 -13.27
C PRO A 130 -0.96 4.80 -14.03
N ASN A 131 -0.98 4.97 -15.34
CA ASN A 131 0.25 5.01 -16.16
C ASN A 131 1.12 6.24 -15.85
N GLU A 132 0.51 7.41 -15.63
CA GLU A 132 1.22 8.63 -15.27
C GLU A 132 1.89 8.52 -13.90
N VAL A 133 1.22 7.86 -12.94
CA VAL A 133 1.80 7.54 -11.63
C VAL A 133 2.97 6.58 -11.78
N ALA A 134 2.83 5.54 -12.61
CA ALA A 134 3.90 4.58 -12.87
C ALA A 134 5.12 5.23 -13.53
N GLU A 135 4.91 6.14 -14.47
CA GLU A 135 5.99 6.93 -15.10
C GLU A 135 6.75 7.76 -14.07
N GLN A 136 6.04 8.46 -13.17
CA GLN A 136 6.69 9.22 -12.09
C GLN A 136 7.51 8.34 -11.15
N ILE A 137 7.03 7.13 -10.82
CA ILE A 137 7.80 6.18 -10.01
C ILE A 137 9.07 5.75 -10.75
N LEU A 138 8.95 5.42 -12.05
CA LEU A 138 10.09 5.02 -12.87
C LEU A 138 11.14 6.12 -13.00
N GLU A 139 10.74 7.38 -13.07
CA GLU A 139 11.66 8.52 -13.07
C GLU A 139 12.44 8.62 -11.76
N ARG A 140 11.79 8.39 -10.61
CA ARG A 140 12.47 8.37 -9.31
C ARG A 140 13.51 7.26 -9.21
N ILE A 141 13.19 6.05 -9.69
CA ILE A 141 14.13 4.91 -9.70
C ILE A 141 15.38 5.18 -10.55
N LYS A 142 15.28 6.05 -11.55
CA LYS A 142 16.44 6.37 -12.41
C LYS A 142 17.37 7.43 -11.79
N HIS A 143 16.89 8.16 -10.82
CA HIS A 143 17.62 9.29 -10.20
C HIS A 143 18.17 8.96 -8.81
N ASP A 144 17.80 7.79 -8.23
CA ASP A 144 18.40 7.21 -7.04
C ASP A 144 19.53 6.21 -7.44
#